data_51ab16202bd3e118a4bab89ff2d119c5
#
_entry.id   51ab16202bd3e118a4bab89ff2d119c5
#
_cell.length_a   1.000
_cell.length_b   1.000
_cell.length_c   1.000
_cell.angle_alpha   90.00
_cell.angle_beta   90.00
_cell.angle_gamma   90.00
#
_symmetry.space_group_name_H-M   'P 1'
#
loop_
_entity.id
_entity.type
_entity.pdbx_description
1 polymer ?
#
loop_
_entity_poly.entity_id
_entity_poly.type
_entity_poly.pdbx_seq_one_letter_code
_entity_poly.pdbx_strand_id
1 'polypeptide(L)'
;MGQPLIVRDLDALTSWHADWSGLRVAVLGLGITGFSVADTLVELGSRVRVLASGEDAQREHLLEVIGAEFARDDLEASLVEFDPELVVVSPGFRPDHRLLLLAAERGVAVWGDIELAWRVRDKVKSAEWICVTGTNGKTTTVQLTTHLIAAAGHRVAAVGNIGVPVLDAVREPTGFDVLVVELSSFQLHWMNSSPAGAVSPLASVCLNLAADHYDWHGSAEAYAEAKGKVYDNTRVACVYNKADEATMRMVEQADVIEGARAIGFDLGTPGPSDLGMVDGIIVDRAFHDDRHTSAYELTTHGELAAVGMAAPHSVANVLAASALARAYGVPAGIVRDAIATFRIDHHRTETVVLHDEVLWVDDSKATNAHAADASLRAFPSVVWIVGGLLKGVDISDLVQAHAARVRAAILIGVDREPLRAAFARHAPGLPLFEVDTTDTKEVMPIAVGLSAAAAMPGDTVLLAPAAASMDQFSDYGDRGRQFAAAVLEMVGGGQGDELDAPEPGGAR
;
A
#
# COMPACT_ATOMS: atom_id res chain seq x y z
N MET A 1 18.94 -42.12 27.25
CA MET A 1 19.06 -42.23 25.81
C MET A 1 18.06 -41.22 25.23
N GLY A 2 18.51 -40.03 24.81
CA GLY A 2 17.65 -39.06 24.16
C GLY A 2 17.20 -39.62 22.82
N GLN A 3 15.90 -39.53 22.55
CA GLN A 3 15.41 -39.77 21.17
C GLN A 3 16.17 -38.83 20.23
N PRO A 4 16.63 -39.30 19.07
CA PRO A 4 17.21 -38.40 18.09
C PRO A 4 16.19 -37.33 17.76
N LEU A 5 16.60 -36.06 17.85
CA LEU A 5 15.81 -34.93 17.35
C LEU A 5 15.54 -35.24 15.87
N ILE A 6 14.30 -35.61 15.55
CA ILE A 6 13.84 -35.71 14.17
C ILE A 6 13.83 -34.28 13.68
N VAL A 7 14.84 -33.87 12.93
CA VAL A 7 14.84 -32.58 12.21
C VAL A 7 13.74 -32.70 11.17
N ARG A 8 12.66 -31.96 11.39
CA ARG A 8 11.53 -31.94 10.45
C ARG A 8 11.98 -31.27 9.14
N ASP A 9 11.64 -31.88 8.02
CA ASP A 9 11.83 -31.28 6.70
C ASP A 9 10.78 -30.20 6.46
N LEU A 10 11.17 -28.93 6.64
CA LEU A 10 10.30 -27.79 6.43
C LEU A 10 9.96 -27.57 4.94
N ASP A 11 10.78 -28.06 4.03
CA ASP A 11 10.52 -27.98 2.59
C ASP A 11 9.41 -28.93 2.13
N ALA A 12 9.08 -29.96 2.94
CA ALA A 12 7.92 -30.80 2.72
C ALA A 12 6.58 -30.11 3.09
N LEU A 13 6.62 -28.98 3.82
CA LEU A 13 5.42 -28.24 4.25
C LEU A 13 4.97 -27.28 3.13
N THR A 14 4.37 -27.81 2.06
CA THR A 14 3.93 -27.05 0.88
C THR A 14 2.43 -27.09 0.64
N SER A 15 1.65 -27.63 1.57
CA SER A 15 0.19 -27.79 1.50
C SER A 15 -0.42 -27.57 2.87
N TRP A 16 -1.66 -27.08 2.92
CA TRP A 16 -2.47 -27.07 4.13
C TRP A 16 -2.60 -28.46 4.76
N HIS A 17 -2.63 -29.50 3.93
CA HIS A 17 -2.81 -30.89 4.32
C HIS A 17 -1.50 -31.63 4.67
N ALA A 18 -0.37 -30.93 4.67
CA ALA A 18 0.90 -31.48 5.15
C ALA A 18 0.86 -31.71 6.69
N ASP A 19 1.83 -32.43 7.23
CA ASP A 19 1.88 -32.67 8.67
C ASP A 19 2.51 -31.50 9.43
N TRP A 20 1.69 -30.54 9.81
CA TRP A 20 2.03 -29.39 10.68
C TRP A 20 1.93 -29.71 12.17
N SER A 21 1.44 -30.90 12.53
CA SER A 21 1.10 -31.27 13.90
C SER A 21 2.29 -31.20 14.84
N GLY A 22 2.19 -30.41 15.91
CA GLY A 22 3.23 -30.26 16.93
C GLY A 22 4.48 -29.51 16.49
N LEU A 23 4.54 -28.95 15.25
CA LEU A 23 5.63 -28.07 14.82
C LEU A 23 5.72 -26.88 15.77
N ARG A 24 6.89 -26.64 16.35
CA ARG A 24 7.11 -25.46 17.23
C ARG A 24 7.43 -24.25 16.35
N VAL A 25 6.51 -23.27 16.38
CA VAL A 25 6.66 -22.04 15.59
C VAL A 25 6.66 -20.82 16.50
N ALA A 26 7.71 -20.02 16.42
CA ALA A 26 7.74 -18.70 17.04
C ALA A 26 7.24 -17.66 16.04
N VAL A 27 6.23 -16.86 16.42
CA VAL A 27 5.69 -15.77 15.60
C VAL A 27 6.21 -14.45 16.18
N LEU A 28 6.90 -13.65 15.35
CA LEU A 28 7.43 -12.35 15.78
C LEU A 28 6.45 -11.23 15.44
N GLY A 29 5.90 -10.62 16.48
CA GLY A 29 4.95 -9.51 16.40
C GLY A 29 3.49 -9.93 16.57
N LEU A 30 2.69 -9.04 17.20
CA LEU A 30 1.26 -9.24 17.50
C LEU A 30 0.38 -8.17 16.82
N GLY A 31 0.74 -7.73 15.63
CA GLY A 31 -0.15 -6.95 14.76
C GLY A 31 -1.23 -7.82 14.10
N ILE A 32 -2.01 -7.22 13.20
CA ILE A 32 -3.05 -7.94 12.45
C ILE A 32 -2.45 -9.15 11.72
N THR A 33 -1.32 -8.99 11.05
CA THR A 33 -0.61 -10.07 10.33
C THR A 33 -0.12 -11.15 11.29
N GLY A 34 0.53 -10.77 12.41
CA GLY A 34 1.07 -11.75 13.36
C GLY A 34 -0.03 -12.58 14.03
N PHE A 35 -1.17 -11.97 14.34
CA PHE A 35 -2.33 -12.71 14.85
C PHE A 35 -2.89 -13.70 13.81
N SER A 36 -3.06 -13.26 12.54
CA SER A 36 -3.51 -14.13 11.45
C SER A 36 -2.57 -15.32 11.22
N VAL A 37 -1.25 -15.09 11.33
CA VAL A 37 -0.23 -16.15 11.28
C VAL A 37 -0.41 -17.15 12.43
N ALA A 38 -0.54 -16.65 13.67
CA ALA A 38 -0.67 -17.49 14.86
C ALA A 38 -1.94 -18.35 14.80
N ASP A 39 -3.07 -17.74 14.44
CA ASP A 39 -4.36 -18.41 14.32
C ASP A 39 -4.34 -19.50 13.23
N THR A 40 -3.73 -19.21 12.08
CA THR A 40 -3.55 -20.19 11.00
C THR A 40 -2.70 -21.39 11.44
N LEU A 41 -1.57 -21.13 12.09
CA LEU A 41 -0.66 -22.19 12.55
C LEU A 41 -1.27 -23.06 13.65
N VAL A 42 -2.05 -22.47 14.54
CA VAL A 42 -2.80 -23.23 15.56
C VAL A 42 -3.86 -24.11 14.91
N GLU A 43 -4.60 -23.59 13.90
CA GLU A 43 -5.57 -24.39 13.16
C GLU A 43 -4.91 -25.58 12.43
N LEU A 44 -3.66 -25.40 11.97
CA LEU A 44 -2.85 -26.47 11.37
C LEU A 44 -2.32 -27.50 12.40
N GLY A 45 -2.53 -27.26 13.69
CA GLY A 45 -2.07 -28.14 14.77
C GLY A 45 -0.63 -27.90 15.24
N SER A 46 0.00 -26.79 14.85
CA SER A 46 1.32 -26.38 15.33
C SER A 46 1.25 -25.89 16.77
N ARG A 47 2.36 -26.00 17.48
CA ARG A 47 2.54 -25.32 18.77
C ARG A 47 3.12 -23.94 18.53
N VAL A 48 2.36 -22.90 18.88
CA VAL A 48 2.68 -21.51 18.55
C VAL A 48 3.01 -20.72 19.81
N ARG A 49 4.13 -19.98 19.77
CA ARG A 49 4.44 -18.91 20.74
C ARG A 49 4.63 -17.59 19.99
N VAL A 50 3.82 -16.59 20.35
CA VAL A 50 3.94 -15.23 19.83
C VAL A 50 4.86 -14.41 20.73
N LEU A 51 5.81 -13.71 20.12
CA LEU A 51 6.80 -12.86 20.79
C LEU A 51 6.57 -11.40 20.35
N ALA A 52 6.14 -10.55 21.29
CA ALA A 52 5.93 -9.12 21.01
C ALA A 52 6.07 -8.29 22.29
N SER A 53 6.73 -7.12 22.18
CA SER A 53 6.93 -6.20 23.32
C SER A 53 5.79 -5.17 23.47
N GLY A 54 4.93 -4.99 22.46
CA GLY A 54 3.80 -4.06 22.50
C GLY A 54 2.65 -4.59 23.34
N GLU A 55 1.83 -3.67 23.89
CA GLU A 55 0.60 -4.01 24.60
C GLU A 55 -0.59 -4.04 23.63
N ASP A 56 -1.28 -5.18 23.57
CA ASP A 56 -2.55 -5.36 22.87
C ASP A 56 -3.41 -6.38 23.63
N ALA A 57 -4.04 -5.92 24.69
CA ALA A 57 -4.82 -6.77 25.57
C ALA A 57 -5.93 -7.55 24.84
N GLN A 58 -6.50 -6.98 23.77
CA GLN A 58 -7.52 -7.65 22.99
C GLN A 58 -6.93 -8.83 22.19
N ARG A 59 -5.82 -8.62 21.48
CA ARG A 59 -5.18 -9.71 20.72
C ARG A 59 -4.53 -10.74 21.65
N GLU A 60 -3.96 -10.32 22.78
CA GLU A 60 -3.43 -11.25 23.77
C GLU A 60 -4.52 -12.19 24.29
N HIS A 61 -5.70 -11.66 24.63
CA HIS A 61 -6.84 -12.49 25.01
C HIS A 61 -7.28 -13.45 23.89
N LEU A 62 -7.27 -12.96 22.63
CA LEU A 62 -7.58 -13.83 21.49
C LEU A 62 -6.55 -14.94 21.29
N LEU A 63 -5.25 -14.71 21.56
CA LEU A 63 -4.22 -15.76 21.54
C LEU A 63 -4.53 -16.87 22.57
N GLU A 64 -4.94 -16.50 23.79
CA GLU A 64 -5.36 -17.46 24.80
C GLU A 64 -6.55 -18.31 24.32
N VAL A 65 -7.54 -17.66 23.68
CA VAL A 65 -8.74 -18.35 23.17
C VAL A 65 -8.39 -19.39 22.09
N ILE A 66 -7.46 -19.07 21.20
CA ILE A 66 -7.03 -20.03 20.16
C ILE A 66 -6.01 -21.04 20.67
N GLY A 67 -5.46 -20.87 21.88
CA GLY A 67 -4.48 -21.78 22.48
C GLY A 67 -3.02 -21.52 22.07
N ALA A 68 -2.69 -20.31 21.62
CA ALA A 68 -1.32 -19.90 21.38
C ALA A 68 -0.67 -19.35 22.66
N GLU A 69 0.61 -19.63 22.86
CA GLU A 69 1.41 -19.04 23.93
C GLU A 69 1.80 -17.60 23.59
N PHE A 70 1.90 -16.71 24.58
CA PHE A 70 2.36 -15.34 24.38
C PHE A 70 3.51 -15.00 25.35
N ALA A 71 4.52 -14.29 24.86
CA ALA A 71 5.61 -13.76 25.69
C ALA A 71 5.86 -12.28 25.33
N ARG A 72 5.95 -11.45 26.38
CA ARG A 72 6.23 -10.01 26.29
C ARG A 72 7.61 -9.66 26.82
N ASP A 73 8.00 -10.28 27.92
CA ASP A 73 9.24 -10.00 28.64
C ASP A 73 10.32 -10.99 28.24
N ASP A 74 11.58 -10.53 28.25
CA ASP A 74 12.76 -11.35 27.94
C ASP A 74 12.56 -12.23 26.69
N LEU A 75 12.26 -11.56 25.58
CA LEU A 75 11.90 -12.25 24.33
C LEU A 75 13.02 -13.19 23.83
N GLU A 76 14.30 -12.86 24.08
CA GLU A 76 15.43 -13.70 23.73
C GLU A 76 15.43 -15.00 24.55
N ALA A 77 15.29 -14.91 25.86
CA ALA A 77 15.20 -16.09 26.70
C ALA A 77 13.97 -16.94 26.37
N SER A 78 12.82 -16.29 26.08
CA SER A 78 11.60 -16.97 25.67
C SER A 78 11.76 -17.71 24.34
N LEU A 79 12.45 -17.11 23.35
CA LEU A 79 12.77 -17.76 22.08
C LEU A 79 13.65 -19.00 22.29
N VAL A 80 14.70 -18.86 23.13
CA VAL A 80 15.62 -19.96 23.42
C VAL A 80 14.92 -21.10 24.18
N GLU A 81 14.10 -20.77 25.17
CA GLU A 81 13.33 -21.76 25.96
C GLU A 81 12.33 -22.53 25.09
N PHE A 82 11.62 -21.83 24.22
CA PHE A 82 10.64 -22.44 23.31
C PHE A 82 11.28 -23.37 22.30
N ASP A 83 12.53 -23.10 21.92
CA ASP A 83 13.32 -23.85 20.95
C ASP A 83 12.55 -24.13 19.64
N PRO A 84 12.16 -23.06 18.90
CA PRO A 84 11.33 -23.22 17.70
C PRO A 84 12.06 -23.94 16.58
N GLU A 85 11.32 -24.68 15.77
CA GLU A 85 11.79 -25.28 14.51
C GLU A 85 11.64 -24.30 13.33
N LEU A 86 10.74 -23.30 13.47
CA LEU A 86 10.45 -22.27 12.50
C LEU A 86 10.17 -20.94 13.21
N VAL A 87 10.63 -19.86 12.62
CA VAL A 87 10.20 -18.49 12.96
C VAL A 87 9.36 -17.95 11.82
N VAL A 88 8.18 -17.38 12.12
CA VAL A 88 7.41 -16.60 11.15
C VAL A 88 7.42 -15.14 11.59
N VAL A 89 7.93 -14.27 10.71
CA VAL A 89 8.18 -12.86 11.05
C VAL A 89 7.11 -11.96 10.46
N SER A 90 6.61 -11.02 11.27
CA SER A 90 5.78 -9.92 10.76
C SER A 90 6.62 -8.95 9.91
N PRO A 91 6.08 -8.40 8.82
CA PRO A 91 6.86 -7.66 7.81
C PRO A 91 7.69 -6.49 8.35
N GLY A 92 7.23 -5.82 9.42
CA GLY A 92 7.90 -4.65 9.99
C GLY A 92 9.22 -4.91 10.72
N PHE A 93 9.53 -6.15 11.04
CA PHE A 93 10.80 -6.50 11.71
C PHE A 93 11.97 -6.29 10.77
N ARG A 94 12.96 -5.53 11.23
CA ARG A 94 14.21 -5.31 10.49
C ARG A 94 15.06 -6.58 10.47
N PRO A 95 15.81 -6.86 9.39
CA PRO A 95 16.67 -8.05 9.30
C PRO A 95 17.73 -8.14 10.40
N ASP A 96 18.17 -6.99 10.93
CA ASP A 96 19.16 -6.88 12.01
C ASP A 96 18.54 -6.99 13.42
N HIS A 97 17.25 -7.29 13.53
CA HIS A 97 16.59 -7.44 14.83
C HIS A 97 17.17 -8.61 15.62
N ARG A 98 17.42 -8.41 16.92
CA ARG A 98 18.14 -9.36 17.78
C ARG A 98 17.53 -10.77 17.77
N LEU A 99 16.19 -10.90 17.77
CA LEU A 99 15.52 -12.20 17.71
C LEU A 99 15.78 -12.95 16.40
N LEU A 100 15.91 -12.24 15.27
CA LEU A 100 16.21 -12.83 13.96
C LEU A 100 17.67 -13.26 13.86
N LEU A 101 18.59 -12.45 14.40
CA LEU A 101 19.99 -12.83 14.52
C LEU A 101 20.16 -14.08 15.39
N LEU A 102 19.44 -14.14 16.51
CA LEU A 102 19.44 -15.31 17.41
C LEU A 102 18.87 -16.57 16.73
N ALA A 103 17.81 -16.44 15.94
CA ALA A 103 17.26 -17.54 15.14
C ALA A 103 18.28 -18.03 14.11
N ALA A 104 18.96 -17.12 13.42
CA ALA A 104 20.03 -17.46 12.44
C ALA A 104 21.23 -18.14 13.12
N GLU A 105 21.70 -17.63 14.29
CA GLU A 105 22.76 -18.26 15.09
C GLU A 105 22.43 -19.71 15.48
N ARG A 106 21.16 -20.03 15.64
CA ARG A 106 20.64 -21.36 16.00
C ARG A 106 20.28 -22.22 14.78
N GLY A 107 20.40 -21.67 13.56
CA GLY A 107 20.05 -22.38 12.34
C GLY A 107 18.54 -22.58 12.16
N VAL A 108 17.70 -21.76 12.81
CA VAL A 108 16.25 -21.81 12.67
C VAL A 108 15.82 -21.07 11.42
N ALA A 109 14.99 -21.72 10.59
CA ALA A 109 14.44 -21.11 9.38
C ALA A 109 13.50 -19.94 9.72
N VAL A 110 13.51 -18.91 8.85
CA VAL A 110 12.66 -17.73 8.98
C VAL A 110 11.82 -17.59 7.71
N TRP A 111 10.49 -17.56 7.86
CA TRP A 111 9.54 -17.29 6.78
C TRP A 111 8.78 -15.99 7.03
N GLY A 112 8.37 -15.33 5.94
CA GLY A 112 7.37 -14.26 5.99
C GLY A 112 5.94 -14.79 5.96
N ASP A 113 4.98 -13.91 6.24
CA ASP A 113 3.55 -14.19 6.16
C ASP A 113 3.11 -14.62 4.74
N ILE A 114 3.70 -14.02 3.72
CA ILE A 114 3.38 -14.28 2.30
C ILE A 114 3.84 -15.68 1.88
N GLU A 115 5.04 -16.11 2.29
CA GLU A 115 5.51 -17.46 2.02
C GLU A 115 4.65 -18.51 2.74
N LEU A 116 4.32 -18.28 4.02
CA LEU A 116 3.43 -19.18 4.76
C LEU A 116 2.08 -19.29 4.05
N ALA A 117 1.48 -18.16 3.66
CA ALA A 117 0.19 -18.13 2.97
C ALA A 117 0.25 -18.89 1.63
N TRP A 118 1.35 -18.76 0.88
CA TRP A 118 1.56 -19.51 -0.35
C TRP A 118 1.65 -21.02 -0.10
N ARG A 119 2.35 -21.44 0.94
CA ARG A 119 2.51 -22.87 1.29
C ARG A 119 1.18 -23.52 1.67
N VAL A 120 0.27 -22.79 2.30
CA VAL A 120 -1.02 -23.32 2.81
C VAL A 120 -2.23 -22.93 1.96
N ARG A 121 -2.01 -22.39 0.73
CA ARG A 121 -3.07 -21.83 -0.12
C ARG A 121 -4.13 -22.83 -0.62
N ASP A 122 -3.91 -24.10 -0.42
CA ASP A 122 -4.77 -25.19 -0.92
C ASP A 122 -5.76 -25.71 0.13
N LYS A 123 -6.05 -24.95 1.20
CA LYS A 123 -7.01 -25.33 2.23
C LYS A 123 -8.37 -25.72 1.65
N VAL A 124 -8.91 -24.91 0.75
CA VAL A 124 -10.19 -25.11 0.09
C VAL A 124 -9.99 -25.22 -1.42
N LYS A 125 -9.44 -24.17 -2.00
CA LYS A 125 -9.15 -24.02 -3.42
C LYS A 125 -7.95 -23.13 -3.58
N SER A 126 -6.94 -23.59 -4.30
CA SER A 126 -5.79 -22.73 -4.64
C SER A 126 -6.23 -21.63 -5.60
N ALA A 127 -6.34 -20.40 -5.08
CA ALA A 127 -6.60 -19.25 -5.91
C ALA A 127 -5.38 -18.92 -6.78
N GLU A 128 -5.59 -18.29 -7.93
CA GLU A 128 -4.53 -17.64 -8.68
C GLU A 128 -4.09 -16.35 -7.97
N TRP A 129 -2.80 -16.09 -7.93
CA TRP A 129 -2.28 -14.85 -7.33
C TRP A 129 -1.85 -13.87 -8.41
N ILE A 130 -2.23 -12.60 -8.22
CA ILE A 130 -1.73 -11.46 -8.98
C ILE A 130 -1.04 -10.54 -7.98
N CYS A 131 0.27 -10.36 -8.12
CA CYS A 131 1.11 -9.66 -7.16
C CYS A 131 1.39 -8.22 -7.61
N VAL A 132 1.15 -7.25 -6.73
CA VAL A 132 1.32 -5.82 -7.03
C VAL A 132 2.23 -5.18 -5.99
N THR A 133 3.32 -4.57 -6.46
CA THR A 133 4.19 -3.72 -5.64
C THR A 133 4.50 -2.39 -6.35
N GLY A 134 5.29 -1.58 -5.74
CA GLY A 134 5.73 -0.25 -6.19
C GLY A 134 5.91 0.68 -4.99
N THR A 135 6.50 1.83 -5.17
CA THR A 135 6.53 2.83 -4.11
C THR A 135 5.14 3.44 -3.97
N ASN A 136 4.49 3.82 -5.06
CA ASN A 136 3.18 4.45 -5.12
C ASN A 136 2.21 3.70 -6.06
N GLY A 137 0.90 3.96 -5.92
CA GLY A 137 -0.14 3.44 -6.79
C GLY A 137 -0.64 2.02 -6.48
N LYS A 138 0.01 1.28 -5.58
CA LYS A 138 -0.31 -0.12 -5.24
C LYS A 138 -1.79 -0.34 -4.96
N THR A 139 -2.33 0.33 -3.96
CA THR A 139 -3.71 0.13 -3.50
C THR A 139 -4.73 0.39 -4.60
N THR A 140 -4.57 1.51 -5.34
CA THR A 140 -5.46 1.84 -6.48
C THR A 140 -5.40 0.75 -7.55
N THR A 141 -4.18 0.29 -7.90
CA THR A 141 -4.00 -0.77 -8.90
C THR A 141 -4.60 -2.09 -8.44
N VAL A 142 -4.40 -2.48 -7.18
CA VAL A 142 -4.99 -3.70 -6.60
C VAL A 142 -6.51 -3.63 -6.62
N GLN A 143 -7.09 -2.53 -6.15
CA GLN A 143 -8.54 -2.34 -6.10
C GLN A 143 -9.15 -2.32 -7.51
N LEU A 144 -8.54 -1.61 -8.46
CA LEU A 144 -9.01 -1.59 -9.83
C LEU A 144 -8.87 -2.98 -10.47
N THR A 145 -7.74 -3.67 -10.31
CA THR A 145 -7.56 -5.05 -10.83
C THR A 145 -8.63 -5.99 -10.26
N THR A 146 -8.91 -5.90 -8.95
CA THR A 146 -9.97 -6.66 -8.28
C THR A 146 -11.33 -6.35 -8.88
N HIS A 147 -11.64 -5.05 -9.09
CA HIS A 147 -12.89 -4.61 -9.69
C HIS A 147 -13.08 -5.15 -11.12
N LEU A 148 -12.02 -5.08 -11.95
CA LEU A 148 -12.04 -5.59 -13.32
C LEU A 148 -12.29 -7.11 -13.39
N ILE A 149 -11.65 -7.87 -12.51
CA ILE A 149 -11.78 -9.33 -12.45
C ILE A 149 -13.17 -9.72 -11.89
N ALA A 150 -13.66 -8.98 -10.87
CA ALA A 150 -15.03 -9.19 -10.35
C ALA A 150 -16.11 -8.92 -11.40
N ALA A 151 -15.93 -7.88 -12.23
CA ALA A 151 -16.85 -7.57 -13.34
C ALA A 151 -16.91 -8.69 -14.40
N ALA A 152 -15.88 -9.52 -14.52
CA ALA A 152 -15.88 -10.72 -15.34
C ALA A 152 -16.56 -11.93 -14.68
N GLY A 153 -17.13 -11.77 -13.48
CA GLY A 153 -17.88 -12.80 -12.77
C GLY A 153 -17.03 -13.73 -11.90
N HIS A 154 -15.75 -13.42 -11.67
CA HIS A 154 -14.87 -14.21 -10.82
C HIS A 154 -14.98 -13.78 -9.36
N ARG A 155 -14.81 -14.75 -8.45
CA ARG A 155 -14.69 -14.49 -7.02
C ARG A 155 -13.25 -14.07 -6.71
N VAL A 156 -13.05 -12.80 -6.45
CA VAL A 156 -11.74 -12.19 -6.26
C VAL A 156 -11.68 -11.36 -4.98
N ALA A 157 -10.52 -11.29 -4.35
CA ALA A 157 -10.27 -10.43 -3.18
C ALA A 157 -8.98 -9.63 -3.32
N ALA A 158 -9.02 -8.39 -2.83
CA ALA A 158 -7.85 -7.55 -2.58
C ALA A 158 -7.30 -7.86 -1.18
N VAL A 159 -6.05 -8.27 -1.08
CA VAL A 159 -5.46 -8.79 0.16
C VAL A 159 -3.99 -8.36 0.33
N GLY A 160 -3.41 -8.63 1.49
CA GLY A 160 -1.98 -8.46 1.76
C GLY A 160 -1.68 -7.23 2.60
N ASN A 161 -0.91 -6.28 2.06
CA ASN A 161 -0.59 -5.03 2.74
C ASN A 161 -1.79 -4.07 2.85
N ILE A 162 -2.93 -4.47 2.31
CA ILE A 162 -4.24 -3.80 2.40
C ILE A 162 -5.34 -4.84 2.66
N GLY A 163 -6.50 -4.37 3.11
CA GLY A 163 -7.66 -5.22 3.34
C GLY A 163 -7.40 -6.25 4.43
N VAL A 164 -7.75 -7.50 4.15
CA VAL A 164 -7.52 -8.61 5.07
C VAL A 164 -6.15 -9.26 4.83
N PRO A 165 -5.52 -9.84 5.87
CA PRO A 165 -4.32 -10.66 5.70
C PRO A 165 -4.52 -11.77 4.67
N VAL A 166 -3.46 -12.10 3.91
CA VAL A 166 -3.57 -13.16 2.88
C VAL A 166 -3.97 -14.50 3.49
N LEU A 167 -3.50 -14.82 4.68
CA LEU A 167 -3.84 -16.06 5.40
C LEU A 167 -5.33 -16.16 5.73
N ASP A 168 -5.98 -15.05 6.10
CA ASP A 168 -7.41 -15.04 6.35
C ASP A 168 -8.21 -15.31 5.07
N ALA A 169 -7.77 -14.75 3.94
CA ALA A 169 -8.37 -15.03 2.63
C ALA A 169 -8.15 -16.49 2.18
N VAL A 170 -6.99 -17.07 2.46
CA VAL A 170 -6.72 -18.51 2.21
C VAL A 170 -7.65 -19.40 3.02
N ARG A 171 -8.02 -18.98 4.23
CA ARG A 171 -8.89 -19.71 5.16
C ARG A 171 -10.39 -19.53 4.89
N GLU A 172 -10.77 -18.61 3.99
CA GLU A 172 -12.16 -18.34 3.64
C GLU A 172 -12.87 -19.62 3.16
N PRO A 173 -13.95 -20.05 3.82
CA PRO A 173 -14.59 -21.36 3.57
C PRO A 173 -15.07 -21.60 2.15
N THR A 174 -15.40 -20.54 1.42
CA THR A 174 -15.89 -20.64 0.04
C THR A 174 -14.77 -20.46 -1.00
N GLY A 175 -13.55 -20.10 -0.55
CA GLY A 175 -12.38 -19.88 -1.39
C GLY A 175 -12.54 -18.72 -2.39
N PHE A 176 -11.50 -18.41 -3.11
CA PHE A 176 -11.47 -17.40 -4.19
C PHE A 176 -10.96 -18.03 -5.48
N ASP A 177 -11.30 -17.44 -6.63
CA ASP A 177 -10.66 -17.77 -7.91
C ASP A 177 -9.32 -17.05 -8.04
N VAL A 178 -9.27 -15.79 -7.56
CA VAL A 178 -8.10 -14.91 -7.63
C VAL A 178 -7.90 -14.15 -6.33
N LEU A 179 -6.65 -14.02 -5.90
CA LEU A 179 -6.22 -13.07 -4.90
C LEU A 179 -5.33 -12.02 -5.57
N VAL A 180 -5.73 -10.74 -5.49
CA VAL A 180 -4.88 -9.62 -5.91
C VAL A 180 -4.13 -9.14 -4.69
N VAL A 181 -2.84 -9.46 -4.63
CA VAL A 181 -2.02 -9.34 -3.43
C VAL A 181 -1.18 -8.08 -3.49
N GLU A 182 -1.49 -7.10 -2.64
CA GLU A 182 -0.60 -5.96 -2.42
C GLU A 182 0.60 -6.39 -1.58
N LEU A 183 1.80 -6.15 -2.09
CA LEU A 183 3.05 -6.50 -1.42
C LEU A 183 3.88 -5.27 -1.07
N SER A 184 4.21 -5.11 0.21
CA SER A 184 5.21 -4.15 0.66
C SER A 184 6.63 -4.65 0.34
N SER A 185 7.61 -3.74 0.34
CA SER A 185 9.03 -4.14 0.19
C SER A 185 9.50 -5.01 1.36
N PHE A 186 8.89 -4.85 2.53
CA PHE A 186 9.17 -5.66 3.72
C PHE A 186 8.70 -7.11 3.52
N GLN A 187 7.48 -7.31 3.03
CA GLN A 187 6.94 -8.65 2.72
C GLN A 187 7.76 -9.34 1.63
N LEU A 188 8.12 -8.60 0.59
CA LEU A 188 8.98 -9.11 -0.49
C LEU A 188 10.38 -9.48 0.00
N HIS A 189 10.94 -8.76 0.98
CA HIS A 189 12.22 -9.11 1.59
C HIS A 189 12.19 -10.51 2.21
N TRP A 190 11.11 -10.84 2.95
CA TRP A 190 10.93 -12.12 3.63
C TRP A 190 10.30 -13.22 2.78
N MET A 191 10.00 -12.94 1.52
CA MET A 191 9.39 -13.89 0.59
C MET A 191 10.46 -14.79 -0.07
N ASN A 192 10.08 -16.02 -0.40
CA ASN A 192 10.93 -16.99 -1.13
C ASN A 192 12.21 -17.38 -0.37
N SER A 193 12.07 -17.77 0.90
CA SER A 193 13.21 -18.21 1.72
C SER A 193 13.79 -19.54 1.25
N SER A 194 13.01 -20.37 0.56
CA SER A 194 13.45 -21.62 -0.06
C SER A 194 12.71 -21.88 -1.39
N PRO A 195 13.28 -22.71 -2.30
CA PRO A 195 12.61 -23.08 -3.55
C PRO A 195 11.24 -23.75 -3.34
N ALA A 196 11.07 -24.54 -2.26
CA ALA A 196 9.81 -25.21 -1.95
C ALA A 196 8.69 -24.24 -1.56
N GLY A 197 9.04 -23.09 -0.96
CA GLY A 197 8.12 -22.02 -0.57
C GLY A 197 7.99 -20.91 -1.60
N ALA A 198 8.65 -21.02 -2.74
CA ALA A 198 8.70 -19.96 -3.74
C ALA A 198 7.31 -19.61 -4.28
N VAL A 199 6.92 -18.35 -4.09
CA VAL A 199 5.65 -17.80 -4.60
C VAL A 199 5.73 -17.71 -6.12
N SER A 200 4.74 -18.27 -6.82
CA SER A 200 4.68 -18.30 -8.29
C SER A 200 3.36 -17.66 -8.76
N PRO A 201 3.31 -16.33 -8.88
CA PRO A 201 2.09 -15.61 -9.28
C PRO A 201 1.73 -15.87 -10.75
N LEU A 202 0.45 -15.75 -11.08
CA LEU A 202 0.01 -15.74 -12.48
C LEU A 202 0.57 -14.50 -13.20
N ALA A 203 0.43 -13.34 -12.58
CA ALA A 203 0.96 -12.08 -13.10
C ALA A 203 1.47 -11.20 -11.96
N SER A 204 2.42 -10.34 -12.26
CA SER A 204 3.05 -9.46 -11.28
C SER A 204 3.37 -8.08 -11.87
N VAL A 205 3.43 -7.06 -11.00
CA VAL A 205 3.83 -5.71 -11.39
C VAL A 205 4.63 -5.01 -10.28
N CYS A 206 5.70 -4.32 -10.67
CA CYS A 206 6.26 -3.20 -9.93
C CYS A 206 5.89 -1.90 -10.65
N LEU A 207 5.07 -1.06 -10.03
CA LEU A 207 4.49 0.13 -10.66
C LEU A 207 5.51 1.24 -10.87
N ASN A 208 6.39 1.43 -9.90
CA ASN A 208 7.42 2.46 -9.88
C ASN A 208 8.36 2.27 -8.70
N LEU A 209 9.53 2.90 -8.79
CA LEU A 209 10.52 2.95 -7.71
C LEU A 209 10.90 4.40 -7.42
N ALA A 210 10.68 4.84 -6.18
CA ALA A 210 11.12 6.15 -5.68
C ALA A 210 11.70 5.98 -4.27
N ALA A 211 12.41 6.99 -3.77
CA ALA A 211 13.02 6.97 -2.45
C ALA A 211 11.97 6.76 -1.34
N ASP A 212 12.08 5.67 -0.61
CA ASP A 212 11.28 5.33 0.57
C ASP A 212 11.96 4.20 1.36
N HIS A 213 11.72 4.12 2.67
CA HIS A 213 12.12 3.02 3.54
C HIS A 213 13.64 2.66 3.52
N TYR A 214 14.52 3.60 3.21
CA TYR A 214 15.98 3.35 3.24
C TYR A 214 16.51 3.10 4.65
N ASP A 215 15.84 3.66 5.65
CA ASP A 215 16.08 3.40 7.07
C ASP A 215 15.93 1.91 7.42
N TRP A 216 14.99 1.21 6.79
CA TRP A 216 14.74 -0.21 7.02
C TRP A 216 15.61 -1.11 6.13
N HIS A 217 15.74 -0.80 4.84
CA HIS A 217 16.50 -1.63 3.88
C HIS A 217 18.02 -1.37 3.92
N GLY A 218 18.45 -0.23 4.48
CA GLY A 218 19.85 0.17 4.56
C GLY A 218 20.38 0.87 3.31
N SER A 219 19.82 0.63 2.12
CA SER A 219 20.19 1.32 0.89
C SER A 219 19.07 1.34 -0.16
N ALA A 220 19.24 2.16 -1.20
CA ALA A 220 18.34 2.20 -2.36
C ALA A 220 18.39 0.90 -3.17
N GLU A 221 19.57 0.32 -3.31
CA GLU A 221 19.80 -0.93 -4.03
C GLU A 221 19.08 -2.10 -3.34
N ALA A 222 19.22 -2.24 -2.01
CA ALA A 222 18.53 -3.27 -1.23
C ALA A 222 16.99 -3.12 -1.28
N TYR A 223 16.50 -1.88 -1.31
CA TYR A 223 15.09 -1.59 -1.50
C TYR A 223 14.60 -2.01 -2.90
N ALA A 224 15.37 -1.70 -3.94
CA ALA A 224 15.08 -2.09 -5.32
C ALA A 224 15.11 -3.62 -5.50
N GLU A 225 16.13 -4.28 -4.95
CA GLU A 225 16.27 -5.75 -4.96
C GLU A 225 15.09 -6.43 -4.28
N ALA A 226 14.69 -5.94 -3.09
CA ALA A 226 13.50 -6.47 -2.41
C ALA A 226 12.24 -6.36 -3.28
N LYS A 227 12.02 -5.22 -3.95
CA LYS A 227 10.86 -5.06 -4.84
C LYS A 227 10.93 -5.91 -6.10
N GLY A 228 12.11 -6.13 -6.65
CA GLY A 228 12.33 -6.96 -7.83
C GLY A 228 11.83 -8.39 -7.68
N LYS A 229 11.88 -8.94 -6.45
CA LYS A 229 11.37 -10.28 -6.14
C LYS A 229 9.89 -10.50 -6.50
N VAL A 230 9.11 -9.44 -6.73
CA VAL A 230 7.70 -9.57 -7.15
C VAL A 230 7.57 -10.33 -8.47
N TYR A 231 8.60 -10.28 -9.33
CA TYR A 231 8.60 -10.93 -10.63
C TYR A 231 9.06 -12.40 -10.59
N ASP A 232 9.74 -12.81 -9.52
CA ASP A 232 10.28 -14.17 -9.43
C ASP A 232 9.18 -15.21 -9.59
N ASN A 233 9.47 -16.25 -10.38
CA ASN A 233 8.56 -17.36 -10.67
C ASN A 233 7.20 -16.96 -11.30
N THR A 234 7.06 -15.76 -11.84
CA THR A 234 5.85 -15.33 -12.54
C THR A 234 5.59 -16.22 -13.76
N ARG A 235 4.30 -16.64 -13.94
CA ARG A 235 3.94 -17.68 -14.92
C ARG A 235 3.43 -17.13 -16.26
N VAL A 236 2.75 -15.97 -16.27
CA VAL A 236 2.10 -15.46 -17.49
C VAL A 236 2.59 -14.09 -17.89
N ALA A 237 2.58 -13.09 -16.98
CA ALA A 237 2.93 -11.73 -17.35
C ALA A 237 3.68 -10.98 -16.24
N CYS A 238 4.85 -10.46 -16.57
CA CYS A 238 5.58 -9.47 -15.79
C CYS A 238 5.24 -8.09 -16.34
N VAL A 239 4.35 -7.37 -15.67
CA VAL A 239 3.92 -6.03 -16.06
C VAL A 239 4.89 -5.00 -15.51
N TYR A 240 5.38 -4.05 -16.32
CA TYR A 240 6.38 -3.08 -15.88
C TYR A 240 6.14 -1.70 -16.49
N ASN A 241 6.58 -0.66 -15.80
CA ASN A 241 6.47 0.73 -16.20
C ASN A 241 7.66 1.10 -17.11
N LYS A 242 7.44 1.38 -18.38
CA LYS A 242 8.47 1.78 -19.34
C LYS A 242 9.05 3.17 -19.07
N ALA A 243 8.32 4.02 -18.35
CA ALA A 243 8.81 5.33 -17.95
C ALA A 243 9.75 5.28 -16.72
N ASP A 244 9.91 4.10 -16.10
CA ASP A 244 10.77 3.88 -14.93
C ASP A 244 11.81 2.79 -15.23
N GLU A 245 13.06 3.22 -15.47
CA GLU A 245 14.16 2.32 -15.79
C GLU A 245 14.42 1.25 -14.71
N ALA A 246 14.10 1.53 -13.45
CA ALA A 246 14.30 0.56 -12.38
C ALA A 246 13.37 -0.65 -12.58
N THR A 247 12.09 -0.42 -12.92
CA THR A 247 11.15 -1.52 -13.18
C THR A 247 11.51 -2.32 -14.43
N MET A 248 12.07 -1.68 -15.46
CA MET A 248 12.58 -2.37 -16.65
C MET A 248 13.73 -3.33 -16.27
N ARG A 249 14.72 -2.82 -15.53
CA ARG A 249 15.85 -3.65 -15.06
C ARG A 249 15.39 -4.81 -14.18
N MET A 250 14.40 -4.61 -13.32
CA MET A 250 13.85 -5.68 -12.49
C MET A 250 13.26 -6.82 -13.34
N VAL A 251 12.52 -6.52 -14.40
CA VAL A 251 11.95 -7.53 -15.30
C VAL A 251 13.03 -8.23 -16.12
N GLU A 252 14.06 -7.51 -16.58
CA GLU A 252 15.20 -8.10 -17.30
C GLU A 252 16.02 -9.08 -16.46
N GLN A 253 16.06 -8.86 -15.15
CA GLN A 253 16.83 -9.66 -14.19
C GLN A 253 16.01 -10.77 -13.52
N ALA A 254 14.69 -10.77 -13.69
CA ALA A 254 13.79 -11.68 -13.01
C ALA A 254 13.96 -13.13 -13.47
N ASP A 255 13.97 -14.06 -12.51
CA ASP A 255 13.90 -15.51 -12.78
C ASP A 255 12.43 -15.92 -12.87
N VAL A 256 11.93 -16.08 -14.09
CA VAL A 256 10.51 -16.33 -14.38
C VAL A 256 10.28 -17.74 -14.92
N ILE A 257 9.04 -18.20 -14.87
CA ILE A 257 8.66 -19.47 -15.48
C ILE A 257 8.69 -19.32 -17.02
N GLU A 258 9.19 -20.36 -17.71
CA GLU A 258 9.27 -20.38 -19.17
C GLU A 258 7.90 -20.10 -19.81
N GLY A 259 7.85 -19.13 -20.73
CA GLY A 259 6.64 -18.67 -21.38
C GLY A 259 6.02 -17.41 -20.77
N ALA A 260 6.49 -16.96 -19.62
CA ALA A 260 6.10 -15.65 -19.08
C ALA A 260 6.51 -14.51 -20.02
N ARG A 261 5.63 -13.51 -20.15
CA ARG A 261 5.82 -12.37 -21.07
C ARG A 261 6.11 -11.10 -20.30
N ALA A 262 7.07 -10.30 -20.76
CA ALA A 262 7.21 -8.92 -20.33
C ALA A 262 6.15 -8.05 -21.03
N ILE A 263 5.33 -7.35 -20.25
CA ILE A 263 4.24 -6.49 -20.72
C ILE A 263 4.51 -5.07 -20.22
N GLY A 264 4.85 -4.18 -21.15
CA GLY A 264 5.12 -2.79 -20.82
C GLY A 264 3.85 -1.95 -20.71
N PHE A 265 3.87 -0.93 -19.86
CA PHE A 265 2.88 0.14 -19.90
C PHE A 265 3.55 1.51 -19.88
N ASP A 266 2.96 2.47 -20.61
CA ASP A 266 3.43 3.85 -20.73
C ASP A 266 2.27 4.76 -21.13
N LEU A 267 2.39 6.06 -20.88
CA LEU A 267 1.44 7.08 -21.34
C LEU A 267 1.60 7.42 -22.84
N GLY A 268 2.64 6.90 -23.49
CA GLY A 268 2.88 7.05 -24.93
C GLY A 268 2.23 5.97 -25.77
N THR A 269 2.50 6.02 -27.07
CA THR A 269 2.02 5.03 -28.06
C THR A 269 2.63 3.65 -27.81
N PRO A 270 1.81 2.60 -27.57
CA PRO A 270 2.30 1.28 -27.19
C PRO A 270 2.89 0.49 -28.37
N GLY A 271 3.92 -0.31 -28.07
CA GLY A 271 4.42 -1.38 -28.94
C GLY A 271 3.54 -2.63 -28.90
N PRO A 272 3.88 -3.70 -29.67
CA PRO A 272 3.06 -4.93 -29.76
C PRO A 272 2.98 -5.79 -28.51
N SER A 273 3.67 -5.44 -27.44
CA SER A 273 3.61 -6.13 -26.13
C SER A 273 3.31 -5.15 -25.01
N ASP A 274 2.72 -3.99 -25.33
CA ASP A 274 2.51 -2.93 -24.37
C ASP A 274 1.02 -2.51 -24.32
N LEU A 275 0.66 -1.86 -23.21
CA LEU A 275 -0.52 -1.01 -23.10
C LEU A 275 -0.06 0.46 -23.08
N GLY A 276 -0.85 1.36 -23.64
CA GLY A 276 -0.49 2.78 -23.69
C GLY A 276 -1.63 3.66 -24.14
N MET A 277 -1.30 4.89 -24.57
CA MET A 277 -2.28 5.87 -25.00
C MET A 277 -1.97 6.37 -26.40
N VAL A 278 -3.02 6.46 -27.25
CA VAL A 278 -2.97 7.03 -28.62
C VAL A 278 -4.09 8.05 -28.75
N ASP A 279 -3.75 9.32 -28.98
CA ASP A 279 -4.72 10.42 -29.15
C ASP A 279 -5.78 10.49 -28.03
N GLY A 280 -5.36 10.23 -26.77
CA GLY A 280 -6.25 10.22 -25.60
C GLY A 280 -7.08 8.95 -25.41
N ILE A 281 -6.86 7.92 -26.22
CA ILE A 281 -7.48 6.60 -26.11
C ILE A 281 -6.50 5.64 -25.43
N ILE A 282 -6.93 4.98 -24.37
CA ILE A 282 -6.18 3.93 -23.68
C ILE A 282 -6.35 2.62 -24.46
N VAL A 283 -5.25 2.01 -24.87
CA VAL A 283 -5.27 0.85 -25.77
C VAL A 283 -4.39 -0.29 -25.27
N ASP A 284 -4.85 -1.53 -25.53
CA ASP A 284 -4.14 -2.79 -25.29
C ASP A 284 -3.65 -3.38 -26.63
N ARG A 285 -2.31 -3.42 -26.79
CA ARG A 285 -1.65 -4.15 -27.88
C ARG A 285 -0.94 -5.41 -27.40
N ALA A 286 -0.96 -5.70 -26.11
CA ALA A 286 -0.26 -6.85 -25.55
C ALA A 286 -1.07 -8.15 -25.66
N PHE A 287 -2.38 -8.09 -25.44
CA PHE A 287 -3.27 -9.25 -25.35
C PHE A 287 -4.25 -9.32 -26.52
N HIS A 288 -3.79 -8.92 -27.69
CA HIS A 288 -4.53 -8.97 -28.96
C HIS A 288 -3.81 -9.89 -29.93
N ASP A 289 -4.55 -10.74 -30.64
CA ASP A 289 -3.97 -11.67 -31.62
C ASP A 289 -3.26 -10.90 -32.75
N ASP A 290 -3.90 -9.85 -33.27
CA ASP A 290 -3.38 -8.97 -34.33
C ASP A 290 -2.57 -7.78 -33.79
N ARG A 291 -1.92 -7.92 -32.62
CA ARG A 291 -1.19 -6.85 -31.89
C ARG A 291 -0.17 -6.05 -32.72
N HIS A 292 0.29 -6.58 -33.86
CA HIS A 292 1.22 -5.89 -34.75
C HIS A 292 0.55 -4.81 -35.57
N THR A 293 -0.75 -4.92 -35.86
CA THR A 293 -1.50 -4.06 -36.75
C THR A 293 -2.71 -3.39 -36.14
N SER A 294 -3.19 -3.89 -34.98
CA SER A 294 -4.37 -3.36 -34.29
C SER A 294 -4.21 -3.37 -32.76
N ALA A 295 -5.17 -2.76 -32.08
CA ALA A 295 -5.24 -2.70 -30.62
C ALA A 295 -6.70 -2.76 -30.16
N TYR A 296 -6.93 -3.21 -28.90
CA TYR A 296 -8.22 -3.03 -28.24
C TYR A 296 -8.29 -1.65 -27.57
N GLU A 297 -9.36 -0.92 -27.81
CA GLU A 297 -9.68 0.29 -27.06
C GLU A 297 -10.28 -0.11 -25.69
N LEU A 298 -9.67 0.41 -24.61
CA LEU A 298 -10.11 0.10 -23.25
C LEU A 298 -10.94 1.23 -22.64
N THR A 299 -10.56 2.49 -22.83
CA THR A 299 -11.25 3.69 -22.33
C THR A 299 -10.64 4.93 -22.98
N THR A 300 -11.22 6.09 -22.70
CA THR A 300 -10.68 7.38 -23.12
C THR A 300 -10.24 8.23 -21.93
N HIS A 301 -9.34 9.19 -22.16
CA HIS A 301 -8.95 10.15 -21.15
C HIS A 301 -10.15 10.95 -20.60
N GLY A 302 -11.16 11.22 -21.45
CA GLY A 302 -12.40 11.88 -21.02
C GLY A 302 -13.25 11.02 -20.09
N GLU A 303 -13.36 9.71 -20.35
CA GLU A 303 -14.05 8.78 -19.46
C GLU A 303 -13.31 8.63 -18.14
N LEU A 304 -11.96 8.59 -18.17
CA LEU A 304 -11.15 8.58 -16.95
C LEU A 304 -11.33 9.86 -16.13
N ALA A 305 -11.48 11.03 -16.77
CA ALA A 305 -11.78 12.27 -16.08
C ALA A 305 -13.14 12.23 -15.35
N ALA A 306 -14.14 11.59 -15.94
CA ALA A 306 -15.47 11.43 -15.34
C ALA A 306 -15.46 10.58 -14.06
N VAL A 307 -14.47 9.68 -13.89
CA VAL A 307 -14.28 8.86 -12.68
C VAL A 307 -13.11 9.32 -11.82
N GLY A 308 -12.54 10.53 -12.08
CA GLY A 308 -11.46 11.11 -11.27
C GLY A 308 -10.07 10.50 -11.52
N MET A 309 -9.87 9.75 -12.62
CA MET A 309 -8.62 9.03 -12.92
C MET A 309 -7.82 9.58 -14.09
N ALA A 310 -8.00 10.86 -14.46
CA ALA A 310 -7.31 11.48 -15.58
C ALA A 310 -5.86 11.95 -15.28
N ALA A 311 -5.47 12.03 -14.01
CA ALA A 311 -4.11 12.41 -13.65
C ALA A 311 -3.09 11.38 -14.20
N PRO A 312 -1.90 11.80 -14.68
CA PRO A 312 -0.93 10.90 -15.32
C PRO A 312 -0.61 9.63 -14.53
N HIS A 313 -0.42 9.75 -13.21
CA HIS A 313 -0.16 8.61 -12.32
C HIS A 313 -1.39 7.68 -12.19
N SER A 314 -2.60 8.23 -12.26
CA SER A 314 -3.84 7.41 -12.22
C SER A 314 -4.03 6.68 -13.55
N VAL A 315 -3.74 7.32 -14.69
CA VAL A 315 -3.74 6.67 -16.01
C VAL A 315 -2.72 5.51 -16.04
N ALA A 316 -1.52 5.71 -15.49
CA ALA A 316 -0.52 4.64 -15.35
C ALA A 316 -1.05 3.46 -14.51
N ASN A 317 -1.75 3.73 -13.41
CA ASN A 317 -2.38 2.68 -12.58
C ASN A 317 -3.49 1.94 -13.34
N VAL A 318 -4.27 2.65 -14.19
CA VAL A 318 -5.30 2.04 -15.08
C VAL A 318 -4.65 1.11 -16.09
N LEU A 319 -3.57 1.53 -16.74
CA LEU A 319 -2.82 0.72 -17.70
C LEU A 319 -2.29 -0.56 -17.02
N ALA A 320 -1.66 -0.44 -15.85
CA ALA A 320 -1.14 -1.57 -15.08
C ALA A 320 -2.25 -2.54 -14.66
N ALA A 321 -3.35 -2.03 -14.08
CA ALA A 321 -4.48 -2.85 -13.65
C ALA A 321 -5.14 -3.57 -14.83
N SER A 322 -5.30 -2.87 -15.96
CA SER A 322 -5.82 -3.44 -17.20
C SER A 322 -4.91 -4.57 -17.71
N ALA A 323 -3.57 -4.37 -17.71
CA ALA A 323 -2.62 -5.41 -18.10
C ALA A 323 -2.72 -6.66 -17.23
N LEU A 324 -2.83 -6.49 -15.91
CA LEU A 324 -3.00 -7.60 -14.96
C LEU A 324 -4.32 -8.35 -15.17
N ALA A 325 -5.43 -7.64 -15.32
CA ALA A 325 -6.73 -8.24 -15.59
C ALA A 325 -6.75 -8.97 -16.95
N ARG A 326 -6.13 -8.38 -17.98
CA ARG A 326 -5.97 -9.00 -19.30
C ARG A 326 -5.08 -10.26 -19.25
N ALA A 327 -4.01 -10.24 -18.44
CA ALA A 327 -3.16 -11.41 -18.21
C ALA A 327 -3.93 -12.57 -17.58
N TYR A 328 -4.90 -12.29 -16.71
CA TYR A 328 -5.81 -13.30 -16.16
C TYR A 328 -6.84 -13.80 -17.18
N GLY A 329 -7.06 -13.05 -18.27
CA GLY A 329 -8.01 -13.43 -19.33
C GLY A 329 -9.31 -12.62 -19.35
N VAL A 330 -9.43 -11.54 -18.58
CA VAL A 330 -10.63 -10.67 -18.64
C VAL A 330 -10.75 -10.06 -20.04
N PRO A 331 -11.90 -10.22 -20.74
CA PRO A 331 -12.11 -9.63 -22.05
C PRO A 331 -11.99 -8.10 -22.08
N ALA A 332 -11.41 -7.53 -23.15
CA ALA A 332 -11.19 -6.08 -23.26
C ALA A 332 -12.48 -5.25 -23.12
N GLY A 333 -13.62 -5.75 -23.63
CA GLY A 333 -14.93 -5.10 -23.48
C GLY A 333 -15.39 -5.01 -22.03
N ILE A 334 -15.14 -6.07 -21.22
CA ILE A 334 -15.45 -6.05 -19.78
C ILE A 334 -14.54 -5.08 -19.05
N VAL A 335 -13.24 -5.05 -19.38
CA VAL A 335 -12.28 -4.08 -18.80
C VAL A 335 -12.78 -2.65 -19.05
N ARG A 336 -13.17 -2.33 -20.29
CA ARG A 336 -13.70 -1.01 -20.65
C ARG A 336 -14.93 -0.63 -19.84
N ASP A 337 -15.93 -1.50 -19.80
CA ASP A 337 -17.20 -1.22 -19.13
C ASP A 337 -17.02 -1.10 -17.60
N ALA A 338 -16.10 -1.87 -17.03
CA ALA A 338 -15.82 -1.85 -15.60
C ALA A 338 -15.01 -0.60 -15.17
N ILE A 339 -14.07 -0.10 -15.98
CA ILE A 339 -13.34 1.14 -15.67
C ILE A 339 -14.32 2.31 -15.43
N ALA A 340 -15.38 2.41 -16.23
CA ALA A 340 -16.37 3.48 -16.12
C ALA A 340 -17.16 3.45 -14.79
N THR A 341 -17.20 2.32 -14.09
CA THR A 341 -17.92 2.14 -12.81
C THR A 341 -17.01 2.15 -11.60
N PHE A 342 -15.70 2.19 -11.79
CA PHE A 342 -14.74 2.20 -10.68
C PHE A 342 -14.86 3.49 -9.87
N ARG A 343 -14.63 3.38 -8.56
CA ARG A 343 -14.57 4.52 -7.64
C ARG A 343 -13.27 4.42 -6.85
N ILE A 344 -12.53 5.53 -6.85
CA ILE A 344 -11.29 5.66 -6.08
C ILE A 344 -11.63 5.67 -4.59
N ASP A 345 -10.80 5.05 -3.77
CA ASP A 345 -10.88 5.15 -2.32
C ASP A 345 -10.73 6.59 -1.82
N HIS A 346 -11.29 6.84 -0.65
CA HIS A 346 -11.11 8.09 0.08
C HIS A 346 -9.64 8.46 0.31
N HIS A 347 -9.37 9.75 0.52
CA HIS A 347 -8.05 10.30 0.84
C HIS A 347 -7.02 10.22 -0.30
N ARG A 348 -7.47 10.21 -1.57
CA ARG A 348 -6.63 10.25 -2.78
C ARG A 348 -7.05 11.38 -3.69
N THR A 349 -6.46 12.55 -3.50
CA THR A 349 -6.81 13.79 -4.20
C THR A 349 -8.33 14.03 -4.18
N GLU A 350 -8.95 13.66 -3.07
CA GLU A 350 -10.40 13.71 -2.86
C GLU A 350 -10.84 15.13 -2.58
N THR A 351 -11.78 15.65 -3.36
CA THR A 351 -12.39 16.94 -3.09
C THR A 351 -13.32 16.83 -1.88
N VAL A 352 -12.99 17.54 -0.80
CA VAL A 352 -13.83 17.64 0.40
C VAL A 352 -14.96 18.64 0.15
N VAL A 353 -14.61 19.87 -0.27
CA VAL A 353 -15.57 20.93 -0.56
C VAL A 353 -14.91 22.05 -1.40
N LEU A 354 -15.72 22.78 -2.15
CA LEU A 354 -15.38 24.10 -2.69
C LEU A 354 -16.14 25.15 -1.87
N HIS A 355 -15.41 25.99 -1.14
CA HIS A 355 -16.00 27.04 -0.26
C HIS A 355 -15.26 28.35 -0.48
N ASP A 356 -15.99 29.45 -0.68
CA ASP A 356 -15.46 30.79 -0.96
C ASP A 356 -14.40 30.81 -2.10
N GLU A 357 -14.67 30.08 -3.17
CA GLU A 357 -13.76 29.89 -4.31
C GLU A 357 -12.41 29.21 -3.94
N VAL A 358 -12.29 28.63 -2.74
CA VAL A 358 -11.15 27.81 -2.30
C VAL A 358 -11.52 26.34 -2.37
N LEU A 359 -10.72 25.56 -3.09
CA LEU A 359 -10.91 24.11 -3.20
C LEU A 359 -10.17 23.41 -2.06
N TRP A 360 -10.87 22.55 -1.30
CA TRP A 360 -10.29 21.77 -0.20
C TRP A 360 -10.12 20.32 -0.65
N VAL A 361 -8.87 19.84 -0.64
CA VAL A 361 -8.50 18.52 -1.20
C VAL A 361 -7.76 17.68 -0.17
N ASP A 362 -8.25 16.46 0.04
CA ASP A 362 -7.65 15.44 0.88
C ASP A 362 -6.86 14.45 0.02
N ASP A 363 -5.55 14.49 0.16
CA ASP A 363 -4.62 13.48 -0.35
C ASP A 363 -3.71 12.97 0.79
N SER A 364 -4.34 12.66 1.92
CA SER A 364 -3.63 12.13 3.10
C SER A 364 -2.82 10.87 2.79
N LYS A 365 -3.14 10.15 1.71
CA LYS A 365 -2.41 9.00 1.21
C LYS A 365 -1.06 9.35 0.58
N ALA A 366 -0.77 10.61 0.28
CA ALA A 366 0.54 11.09 -0.19
C ALA A 366 1.59 11.03 0.95
N THR A 367 1.98 9.83 1.36
CA THR A 367 2.83 9.55 2.54
C THR A 367 4.33 9.61 2.26
N ASN A 368 4.73 10.05 1.07
CA ASN A 368 6.12 10.28 0.69
C ASN A 368 6.25 11.44 -0.31
N ALA A 369 7.47 11.93 -0.51
CA ALA A 369 7.76 13.08 -1.35
C ALA A 369 7.27 12.91 -2.81
N HIS A 370 7.43 11.73 -3.39
CA HIS A 370 7.03 11.45 -4.77
C HIS A 370 5.50 11.49 -4.95
N ALA A 371 4.73 10.98 -3.99
CA ALA A 371 3.27 11.06 -4.02
C ALA A 371 2.81 12.52 -3.88
N ALA A 372 3.40 13.28 -2.95
CA ALA A 372 3.08 14.70 -2.78
C ALA A 372 3.47 15.54 -4.02
N ASP A 373 4.56 15.21 -4.73
CA ASP A 373 4.94 15.86 -5.99
C ASP A 373 3.82 15.72 -7.05
N ALA A 374 3.27 14.51 -7.19
CA ALA A 374 2.18 14.25 -8.12
C ALA A 374 0.92 15.07 -7.78
N SER A 375 0.57 15.16 -6.50
CA SER A 375 -0.58 15.92 -6.02
C SER A 375 -0.40 17.42 -6.20
N LEU A 376 0.78 17.94 -5.85
CA LEU A 376 1.10 19.37 -6.01
C LEU A 376 1.07 19.82 -7.49
N ARG A 377 1.46 18.96 -8.42
CA ARG A 377 1.40 19.25 -9.86
C ARG A 377 -0.01 19.41 -10.39
N ALA A 378 -1.00 18.83 -9.74
CA ALA A 378 -2.38 18.87 -10.18
C ALA A 378 -3.02 20.27 -10.02
N PHE A 379 -2.44 21.14 -9.17
CA PHE A 379 -3.03 22.44 -8.82
C PHE A 379 -2.07 23.60 -9.11
N PRO A 380 -2.57 24.72 -9.67
CA PRO A 380 -1.73 25.87 -10.02
C PRO A 380 -1.30 26.72 -8.82
N SER A 381 -2.13 26.82 -7.78
CA SER A 381 -1.87 27.58 -6.55
C SER A 381 -2.35 26.80 -5.33
N VAL A 382 -1.47 26.63 -4.35
CA VAL A 382 -1.70 25.69 -3.22
C VAL A 382 -1.36 26.32 -1.88
N VAL A 383 -2.23 26.17 -0.90
CA VAL A 383 -1.87 26.22 0.52
C VAL A 383 -1.63 24.77 0.94
N TRP A 384 -0.39 24.46 1.29
CA TRP A 384 0.08 23.08 1.42
C TRP A 384 0.20 22.66 2.88
N ILE A 385 -0.61 21.65 3.30
CA ILE A 385 -0.46 21.00 4.60
C ILE A 385 0.52 19.84 4.44
N VAL A 386 1.69 19.94 5.12
CA VAL A 386 2.83 19.05 4.93
C VAL A 386 3.44 18.63 6.26
N GLY A 387 3.87 17.37 6.37
CA GLY A 387 4.59 16.86 7.53
C GLY A 387 4.04 15.58 8.13
N GLY A 388 4.75 15.11 9.13
CA GLY A 388 4.63 13.82 9.79
C GLY A 388 5.98 13.11 9.84
N LEU A 389 6.00 11.78 9.86
CA LEU A 389 7.21 10.96 9.93
C LEU A 389 7.86 10.82 8.55
N LEU A 390 8.97 11.52 8.30
CA LEU A 390 9.69 11.55 7.01
C LEU A 390 10.53 10.30 6.73
N LYS A 391 10.78 9.44 7.70
CA LYS A 391 11.54 8.18 7.55
C LYS A 391 12.95 8.38 6.95
N GLY A 392 13.62 9.46 7.31
CA GLY A 392 14.96 9.79 6.80
C GLY A 392 15.02 10.33 5.36
N VAL A 393 13.88 10.62 4.74
CA VAL A 393 13.82 11.17 3.38
C VAL A 393 13.96 12.70 3.43
N ASP A 394 14.85 13.25 2.60
CA ASP A 394 14.98 14.69 2.38
C ASP A 394 13.93 15.17 1.39
N ILE A 395 13.17 16.21 1.74
CA ILE A 395 12.14 16.82 0.88
C ILE A 395 12.60 18.11 0.21
N SER A 396 13.89 18.45 0.27
CA SER A 396 14.46 19.68 -0.30
C SER A 396 14.11 19.86 -1.77
N ASP A 397 14.26 18.80 -2.58
CA ASP A 397 13.94 18.83 -4.01
C ASP A 397 12.45 19.08 -4.26
N LEU A 398 11.57 18.48 -3.44
CA LEU A 398 10.12 18.68 -3.52
C LEU A 398 9.75 20.14 -3.23
N VAL A 399 10.30 20.72 -2.16
CA VAL A 399 10.08 22.15 -1.81
C VAL A 399 10.58 23.05 -2.94
N GLN A 400 11.78 22.79 -3.46
CA GLN A 400 12.36 23.57 -4.56
C GLN A 400 11.49 23.51 -5.83
N ALA A 401 11.02 22.34 -6.22
CA ALA A 401 10.22 22.13 -7.41
C ALA A 401 8.86 22.86 -7.36
N HIS A 402 8.30 23.02 -6.17
CA HIS A 402 6.94 23.55 -5.99
C HIS A 402 6.85 24.92 -5.34
N ALA A 403 7.97 25.55 -4.92
CA ALA A 403 7.99 26.85 -4.26
C ALA A 403 7.19 27.94 -5.01
N ALA A 404 7.20 27.93 -6.35
CA ALA A 404 6.51 28.93 -7.15
C ALA A 404 4.96 28.82 -7.14
N ARG A 405 4.41 27.64 -6.82
CA ARG A 405 2.95 27.40 -6.77
C ARG A 405 2.40 27.37 -5.34
N VAL A 406 3.27 27.23 -4.34
CA VAL A 406 2.85 27.19 -2.94
C VAL A 406 2.70 28.61 -2.43
N ARG A 407 1.50 28.99 -2.02
CA ARG A 407 1.19 30.28 -1.40
C ARG A 407 1.64 30.33 0.07
N ALA A 408 1.38 29.26 0.79
CA ALA A 408 1.77 29.08 2.19
C ALA A 408 1.94 27.59 2.49
N ALA A 409 2.76 27.25 3.48
CA ALA A 409 2.87 25.89 3.97
C ALA A 409 2.50 25.83 5.46
N ILE A 410 1.71 24.80 5.81
CA ILE A 410 1.28 24.51 7.18
C ILE A 410 1.97 23.22 7.62
N LEU A 411 2.89 23.34 8.56
CA LEU A 411 3.69 22.21 9.04
C LEU A 411 2.98 21.47 10.16
N ILE A 412 2.76 20.18 9.94
CA ILE A 412 2.29 19.20 10.93
C ILE A 412 3.41 18.22 11.26
N GLY A 413 3.17 17.31 12.20
CA GLY A 413 4.15 16.30 12.63
C GLY A 413 4.86 16.68 13.93
N VAL A 414 5.40 15.67 14.61
CA VAL A 414 6.13 15.86 15.87
C VAL A 414 7.50 16.50 15.63
N ASP A 415 8.23 16.01 14.61
CA ASP A 415 9.53 16.58 14.20
C ASP A 415 9.36 17.42 12.92
N ARG A 416 9.34 18.74 13.07
CA ARG A 416 9.18 19.71 11.98
C ARG A 416 10.52 20.35 11.53
N GLU A 417 11.63 20.04 12.21
CA GLU A 417 12.93 20.66 11.91
C GLU A 417 13.42 20.39 10.48
N PRO A 418 13.35 19.16 9.94
CA PRO A 418 13.74 18.90 8.55
C PRO A 418 12.93 19.71 7.54
N LEU A 419 11.63 19.89 7.82
CA LEU A 419 10.72 20.71 6.99
C LEU A 419 11.12 22.17 7.02
N ARG A 420 11.32 22.75 8.21
CA ARG A 420 11.79 24.13 8.39
C ARG A 420 13.09 24.38 7.63
N ALA A 421 14.06 23.48 7.76
CA ALA A 421 15.34 23.58 7.07
C ALA A 421 15.20 23.56 5.55
N ALA A 422 14.34 22.70 5.00
CA ALA A 422 14.08 22.62 3.57
C ALA A 422 13.40 23.90 3.03
N PHE A 423 12.35 24.40 3.70
CA PHE A 423 11.67 25.65 3.32
C PHE A 423 12.58 26.88 3.47
N ALA A 424 13.36 27.00 4.55
CA ALA A 424 14.31 28.09 4.75
C ALA A 424 15.38 28.13 3.65
N ARG A 425 15.79 26.98 3.13
CA ARG A 425 16.80 26.87 2.06
C ARG A 425 16.25 27.17 0.69
N HIS A 426 15.07 26.63 0.36
CA HIS A 426 14.54 26.60 -1.02
C HIS A 426 13.39 27.57 -1.27
N ALA A 427 12.71 28.03 -0.21
CA ALA A 427 11.60 28.96 -0.30
C ALA A 427 11.60 29.98 0.87
N PRO A 428 12.69 30.75 1.11
CA PRO A 428 12.86 31.58 2.31
C PRO A 428 11.86 32.71 2.46
N GLY A 429 11.12 33.06 1.41
CA GLY A 429 10.06 34.08 1.45
C GLY A 429 8.63 33.53 1.56
N LEU A 430 8.49 32.21 1.62
CA LEU A 430 7.18 31.57 1.72
C LEU A 430 6.61 31.70 3.14
N PRO A 431 5.35 32.12 3.32
CA PRO A 431 4.68 32.06 4.62
C PRO A 431 4.66 30.62 5.14
N LEU A 432 5.21 30.42 6.33
CA LEU A 432 5.33 29.12 6.98
C LEU A 432 4.64 29.19 8.33
N PHE A 433 3.68 28.30 8.55
CA PHE A 433 2.93 28.20 9.81
C PHE A 433 3.16 26.81 10.40
N GLU A 434 3.23 26.74 11.72
CA GLU A 434 3.43 25.46 12.42
C GLU A 434 2.22 25.16 13.32
N VAL A 435 1.76 23.93 13.29
CA VAL A 435 0.77 23.45 14.23
C VAL A 435 1.47 23.02 15.51
N ASP A 436 1.36 23.87 16.53
CA ASP A 436 2.02 23.64 17.84
C ASP A 436 0.98 23.15 18.86
N THR A 437 0.74 21.84 18.86
CA THR A 437 -0.11 21.16 19.84
C THR A 437 0.41 19.75 20.12
N THR A 438 0.22 19.30 21.34
CA THR A 438 0.46 17.91 21.76
C THR A 438 -0.83 17.07 21.74
N ASP A 439 -2.00 17.70 21.60
CA ASP A 439 -3.28 17.01 21.43
C ASP A 439 -3.49 16.66 19.95
N THR A 440 -3.44 15.39 19.65
CA THR A 440 -3.56 14.88 18.27
C THR A 440 -4.94 15.20 17.65
N LYS A 441 -5.97 15.43 18.45
CA LYS A 441 -7.31 15.82 17.97
C LYS A 441 -7.39 17.28 17.52
N GLU A 442 -6.49 18.13 18.01
CA GLU A 442 -6.44 19.55 17.65
C GLU A 442 -5.56 19.83 16.43
N VAL A 443 -4.75 18.86 15.97
CA VAL A 443 -3.82 19.05 14.86
C VAL A 443 -4.55 19.51 13.59
N MET A 444 -5.58 18.80 13.15
CA MET A 444 -6.28 19.14 11.92
C MET A 444 -7.19 20.38 12.06
N PRO A 445 -7.96 20.59 13.14
CA PRO A 445 -8.65 21.85 13.37
C PRO A 445 -7.73 23.08 13.27
N ILE A 446 -6.56 23.05 13.91
CA ILE A 446 -5.60 24.15 13.84
C ILE A 446 -5.03 24.30 12.42
N ALA A 447 -4.63 23.19 11.77
CA ALA A 447 -4.10 23.21 10.41
C ALA A 447 -5.11 23.80 9.40
N VAL A 448 -6.38 23.41 9.50
CA VAL A 448 -7.47 23.92 8.67
C VAL A 448 -7.69 25.42 8.93
N GLY A 449 -7.73 25.86 10.19
CA GLY A 449 -7.86 27.27 10.53
C GLY A 449 -6.72 28.14 9.98
N LEU A 450 -5.46 27.68 10.11
CA LEU A 450 -4.29 28.37 9.54
C LEU A 450 -4.34 28.39 8.01
N SER A 451 -4.80 27.30 7.39
CA SER A 451 -4.96 27.20 5.93
C SER A 451 -6.03 28.18 5.41
N ALA A 452 -7.18 28.26 6.09
CA ALA A 452 -8.25 29.19 5.74
C ALA A 452 -7.81 30.65 5.83
N ALA A 453 -7.02 31.01 6.85
CA ALA A 453 -6.47 32.35 7.01
C ALA A 453 -5.43 32.72 5.93
N ALA A 454 -4.74 31.74 5.33
CA ALA A 454 -3.71 31.93 4.32
C ALA A 454 -4.23 31.84 2.88
N ALA A 455 -5.34 31.14 2.65
CA ALA A 455 -5.90 30.91 1.32
C ALA A 455 -6.58 32.16 0.74
N MET A 456 -6.57 32.25 -0.58
CA MET A 456 -7.29 33.26 -1.35
C MET A 456 -8.21 32.61 -2.38
N PRO A 457 -9.25 33.30 -2.87
CA PRO A 457 -10.09 32.79 -3.96
C PRO A 457 -9.25 32.28 -5.15
N GLY A 458 -9.56 31.07 -5.61
CA GLY A 458 -8.82 30.38 -6.66
C GLY A 458 -7.69 29.47 -6.17
N ASP A 459 -7.36 29.46 -4.88
CA ASP A 459 -6.39 28.54 -4.31
C ASP A 459 -6.98 27.16 -4.04
N THR A 460 -6.09 26.19 -3.90
CA THR A 460 -6.39 24.86 -3.37
C THR A 460 -5.71 24.68 -2.02
N VAL A 461 -6.47 24.41 -0.96
CA VAL A 461 -5.91 23.87 0.29
C VAL A 461 -5.73 22.36 0.11
N LEU A 462 -4.49 21.92 0.11
CA LEU A 462 -4.12 20.54 -0.20
C LEU A 462 -3.44 19.87 1.01
N LEU A 463 -4.08 18.85 1.54
CA LEU A 463 -3.45 17.91 2.47
C LEU A 463 -2.66 16.89 1.64
N ALA A 464 -1.38 17.14 1.40
CA ALA A 464 -0.44 16.19 0.76
C ALA A 464 0.83 16.10 1.61
N PRO A 465 0.83 15.28 2.66
CA PRO A 465 1.76 15.40 3.77
C PRO A 465 3.23 15.12 3.45
N ALA A 466 3.54 14.42 2.36
CA ALA A 466 4.87 13.93 2.00
C ALA A 466 5.53 13.02 3.06
N ALA A 467 4.78 12.60 4.08
CA ALA A 467 5.25 11.88 5.26
C ALA A 467 4.20 10.91 5.80
N ALA A 468 4.64 9.85 6.48
CA ALA A 468 3.74 8.95 7.18
C ALA A 468 3.06 9.66 8.37
N SER A 469 1.94 9.10 8.83
CA SER A 469 1.04 9.75 9.80
C SER A 469 1.20 9.27 11.24
N MET A 470 1.93 8.16 11.46
CA MET A 470 1.90 7.40 12.72
C MET A 470 2.59 8.10 13.92
N ASP A 471 3.09 9.29 13.73
CA ASP A 471 3.60 10.15 14.80
C ASP A 471 2.50 10.95 15.50
N GLN A 472 1.39 11.25 14.80
CA GLN A 472 0.27 12.05 15.35
C GLN A 472 -1.11 11.40 15.11
N PHE A 473 -1.23 10.39 14.24
CA PHE A 473 -2.49 9.74 13.87
C PHE A 473 -2.31 8.22 13.84
N SER A 474 -3.41 7.48 13.99
CA SER A 474 -3.36 6.01 13.93
C SER A 474 -2.92 5.48 12.55
N ASP A 475 -3.37 6.15 11.49
CA ASP A 475 -3.02 5.86 10.10
C ASP A 475 -3.31 7.08 9.19
N TYR A 476 -3.00 6.96 7.89
CA TYR A 476 -3.30 8.04 6.94
C TYR A 476 -4.80 8.27 6.75
N GLY A 477 -5.63 7.24 6.90
CA GLY A 477 -7.09 7.37 6.79
C GLY A 477 -7.67 8.16 7.97
N ASP A 478 -7.15 7.96 9.18
CA ASP A 478 -7.50 8.75 10.35
C ASP A 478 -7.12 10.22 10.15
N ARG A 479 -5.91 10.51 9.65
CA ARG A 479 -5.47 11.87 9.31
C ARG A 479 -6.39 12.53 8.29
N GLY A 480 -6.78 11.82 7.23
CA GLY A 480 -7.68 12.35 6.21
C GLY A 480 -9.10 12.57 6.73
N ARG A 481 -9.65 11.64 7.52
CA ARG A 481 -10.97 11.83 8.15
C ARG A 481 -11.01 13.04 9.08
N GLN A 482 -9.98 13.25 9.89
CA GLN A 482 -9.88 14.40 10.78
C GLN A 482 -9.77 15.72 9.98
N PHE A 483 -9.01 15.74 8.87
CA PHE A 483 -8.96 16.88 7.96
C PHE A 483 -10.32 17.19 7.36
N ALA A 484 -10.99 16.20 6.75
CA ALA A 484 -12.30 16.40 6.14
C ALA A 484 -13.34 16.86 7.15
N ALA A 485 -13.35 16.30 8.37
CA ALA A 485 -14.24 16.71 9.45
C ALA A 485 -14.00 18.17 9.86
N ALA A 486 -12.74 18.57 10.07
CA ALA A 486 -12.38 19.93 10.43
C ALA A 486 -12.76 20.95 9.35
N VAL A 487 -12.60 20.62 8.07
CA VAL A 487 -13.03 21.45 6.95
C VAL A 487 -14.54 21.61 6.94
N LEU A 488 -15.31 20.54 7.08
CA LEU A 488 -16.78 20.59 7.08
C LEU A 488 -17.33 21.34 8.29
N GLU A 489 -16.69 21.22 9.46
CA GLU A 489 -17.06 21.97 10.66
C GLU A 489 -16.82 23.47 10.48
N MET A 490 -15.67 23.85 9.92
CA MET A 490 -15.36 25.24 9.59
C MET A 490 -16.40 25.85 8.63
N VAL A 491 -16.76 25.13 7.57
CA VAL A 491 -17.74 25.57 6.57
C VAL A 491 -19.16 25.63 7.17
N GLY A 492 -19.53 24.64 8.00
CA GLY A 492 -20.86 24.58 8.66
C GLY A 492 -21.05 25.64 9.76
N GLY A 493 -19.98 26.01 10.49
CA GLY A 493 -19.98 27.02 11.53
C GLY A 493 -20.15 28.46 10.98
N GLY A 494 -19.77 28.71 9.72
CA GLY A 494 -19.97 30.00 9.07
C GLY A 494 -21.42 30.31 8.65
N GLN A 495 -22.32 29.34 8.69
CA GLN A 495 -23.76 29.55 8.38
C GLN A 495 -24.64 29.87 9.61
N GLY A 496 -24.04 29.97 10.81
CA GLY A 496 -24.77 30.15 12.07
C GLY A 496 -25.09 31.58 12.45
N ASP A 497 -24.60 32.62 11.78
CA ASP A 497 -24.74 34.02 12.17
C ASP A 497 -25.70 34.88 11.32
N GLU A 498 -26.47 34.31 10.39
CA GLU A 498 -27.50 35.05 9.65
C GLU A 498 -28.80 34.27 9.55
N LEU A 499 -29.57 34.19 10.62
CA LEU A 499 -31.03 34.04 10.58
C LEU A 499 -31.64 34.52 11.91
N ASP A 500 -31.55 35.83 12.17
CA ASP A 500 -32.54 36.53 12.98
C ASP A 500 -33.78 36.70 12.11
N ALA A 501 -34.75 35.81 12.26
CA ALA A 501 -36.05 35.93 11.62
C ALA A 501 -36.84 37.05 12.30
N PRO A 502 -37.47 38.01 11.58
CA PRO A 502 -38.35 38.96 12.19
C PRO A 502 -39.63 38.26 12.67
N GLU A 503 -40.03 38.57 13.92
CA GLU A 503 -41.29 38.15 14.49
C GLU A 503 -42.48 38.55 13.58
N PRO A 504 -43.51 37.71 13.42
CA PRO A 504 -44.75 38.13 12.78
C PRO A 504 -45.54 39.00 13.76
N GLY A 505 -45.53 40.32 13.51
CA GLY A 505 -46.40 41.27 14.16
C GLY A 505 -47.84 40.85 14.01
N GLY A 506 -48.55 40.76 15.13
CA GLY A 506 -49.96 40.54 15.18
C GLY A 506 -50.75 41.72 14.62
N ALA A 507 -51.82 41.40 13.89
CA ALA A 507 -53.01 42.25 13.80
C ALA A 507 -54.24 41.49 13.27
N ARG A 508 -55.19 41.32 14.17
CA ARG A 508 -56.65 41.22 14.01
C ARG A 508 -57.23 40.04 13.19
#